data_fbcdb40d1eb99bfb12c47b7fd19ac463
#
_entry.id   fbcdb40d1eb99bfb12c47b7fd19ac463
#
_cell.length_a   1.000
_cell.length_b   1.000
_cell.length_c   1.000
_cell.angle_alpha   90.00
_cell.angle_beta   90.00
_cell.angle_gamma   90.00
#
_symmetry.space_group_name_H-M   'P 1'
#
loop_
_entity.id
_entity.type
_entity.pdbx_description
1 polymer ?
#
loop_
_entity_poly.entity_id
_entity_poly.type
_entity_poly.pdbx_seq_one_letter_code
_entity_poly.pdbx_strand_id
1 'polypeptide(L)'
;MIRKYIMIASALLCGSIFTACNDDNDTPTFPEKTETTYDMSGFAKGADVSWLTEMEKSGYKFYDAEGNDHECMSLLRDLGMNSIRLRVWVNPDQGWSENEGYFNPEGWCDKDDVVTKAWRAHNLGYRIMIDFHYSDIWADPGRQEKPAAWADLSFEELQKAVADHTTDVLSAIKARGIDVEWVQVGNETRSGMLKPDGAASSGNTANFAKLVTSGYDAVKAIYPQAKVIVHIDEGNNPNRYIWLFDGLKADGGKWDVIGMSLYPDPETQDWRKLNNDCISNIKNLIERYNTPVMMCELGINWNYKEAEAFFTDFVTKAKEIDQCLGVFTWEPQCYGGWKGYHKGLFDDSGKPTSAFNAFKR
;
A
#
# COMPACT_ATOMS: atom_id res chain seq x y z
N MET A 1 -21.55 -10.86 56.05
CA MET A 1 -21.74 -12.34 55.88
C MET A 1 -21.42 -12.66 54.40
N ILE A 2 -20.24 -13.28 54.21
CA ILE A 2 -19.70 -13.58 52.87
C ILE A 2 -20.01 -15.07 52.62
N ARG A 3 -20.69 -15.37 51.54
CA ARG A 3 -20.85 -16.77 51.06
C ARG A 3 -20.01 -16.93 49.79
N LYS A 4 -18.94 -17.68 49.92
CA LYS A 4 -18.14 -18.25 48.82
C LYS A 4 -18.90 -19.44 48.25
N TYR A 5 -19.06 -19.50 46.93
CA TYR A 5 -19.42 -20.73 46.21
C TYR A 5 -18.19 -21.31 45.54
N ILE A 6 -17.84 -22.50 45.97
CA ILE A 6 -16.82 -23.35 45.36
C ILE A 6 -17.55 -24.25 44.35
N MET A 7 -17.20 -24.20 43.10
CA MET A 7 -17.60 -25.19 42.11
C MET A 7 -16.53 -26.26 42.00
N ILE A 8 -16.95 -27.47 42.30
CA ILE A 8 -16.17 -28.70 42.13
C ILE A 8 -16.50 -29.27 40.75
N ALA A 9 -15.50 -29.37 39.89
CA ALA A 9 -15.64 -30.07 38.62
C ALA A 9 -15.31 -31.55 38.84
N SER A 10 -16.31 -32.42 38.64
CA SER A 10 -16.14 -33.87 38.67
C SER A 10 -15.72 -34.37 37.30
N ALA A 11 -14.53 -34.94 37.19
CA ALA A 11 -14.09 -35.69 36.02
C ALA A 11 -14.61 -37.13 36.13
N LEU A 12 -15.44 -37.55 35.21
CA LEU A 12 -15.81 -38.95 35.01
C LEU A 12 -14.75 -39.62 34.12
N LEU A 13 -13.99 -40.53 34.68
CA LEU A 13 -13.19 -41.50 33.94
C LEU A 13 -14.10 -42.67 33.54
N CYS A 14 -14.37 -42.82 32.25
CA CYS A 14 -14.88 -44.04 31.67
C CYS A 14 -13.70 -44.87 31.15
N GLY A 15 -13.30 -45.85 31.89
CA GLY A 15 -12.39 -46.90 31.45
C GLY A 15 -13.11 -47.91 30.57
N SER A 16 -12.70 -48.02 29.32
CA SER A 16 -13.08 -49.14 28.44
C SER A 16 -11.86 -50.01 28.22
N ILE A 17 -11.96 -51.21 28.72
CA ILE A 17 -11.01 -52.31 28.50
C ILE A 17 -11.25 -52.84 27.11
N PHE A 18 -10.31 -52.69 26.19
CA PHE A 18 -10.26 -53.43 24.95
C PHE A 18 -9.16 -54.43 24.97
N THR A 19 -9.55 -55.70 24.85
CA THR A 19 -8.69 -56.87 24.64
C THR A 19 -7.93 -56.73 23.32
N ALA A 20 -6.62 -57.02 23.40
CA ALA A 20 -5.73 -57.09 22.26
C ALA A 20 -6.14 -58.22 21.31
N CYS A 21 -6.22 -57.94 20.03
CA CYS A 21 -5.91 -58.84 18.93
C CYS A 21 -4.86 -58.16 18.05
N ASN A 22 -3.75 -58.86 17.82
CA ASN A 22 -2.69 -58.54 16.88
C ASN A 22 -3.27 -58.48 15.48
N ASP A 23 -2.95 -57.49 14.70
CA ASP A 23 -2.14 -57.52 13.45
C ASP A 23 -2.36 -56.23 12.65
N ASP A 24 -1.28 -55.84 11.98
CA ASP A 24 -1.15 -54.81 10.98
C ASP A 24 -1.02 -53.36 11.48
N ASN A 25 0.24 -52.95 11.56
CA ASN A 25 0.75 -51.57 11.63
C ASN A 25 0.41 -50.79 10.34
N ASP A 26 -0.83 -50.35 10.21
CA ASP A 26 -1.18 -49.25 9.31
C ASP A 26 -1.82 -48.11 10.12
N THR A 27 -0.99 -47.42 10.90
CA THR A 27 -1.34 -46.07 11.38
C THR A 27 -1.34 -45.19 10.15
N PRO A 28 -2.47 -44.56 9.75
CA PRO A 28 -2.44 -43.57 8.67
C PRO A 28 -1.50 -42.46 9.05
N THR A 29 -0.34 -42.41 8.42
CA THR A 29 0.54 -41.24 8.50
C THR A 29 -0.15 -40.13 7.71
N PHE A 30 -0.83 -39.24 8.43
CA PHE A 30 -1.26 -37.98 7.84
C PHE A 30 0.03 -37.25 7.42
N PRO A 31 0.13 -36.76 6.17
CA PRO A 31 1.28 -35.96 5.78
C PRO A 31 1.38 -34.77 6.75
N GLU A 32 2.53 -34.61 7.38
CA GLU A 32 2.83 -33.43 8.17
C GLU A 32 2.50 -32.21 7.30
N LYS A 33 1.56 -31.39 7.77
CA LYS A 33 1.25 -30.12 7.12
C LYS A 33 2.50 -29.28 7.25
N THR A 34 3.32 -29.23 6.22
CA THR A 34 4.43 -28.30 6.13
C THR A 34 3.84 -26.90 6.24
N GLU A 35 3.97 -26.26 7.39
CA GLU A 35 3.62 -24.86 7.54
C GLU A 35 4.54 -24.07 6.60
N THR A 36 3.97 -23.46 5.58
CA THR A 36 4.71 -22.59 4.68
C THR A 36 5.13 -21.36 5.48
N THR A 37 6.44 -21.21 5.72
CA THR A 37 6.97 -20.00 6.35
C THR A 37 7.19 -18.95 5.28
N TYR A 38 6.61 -17.76 5.48
CA TYR A 38 6.74 -16.62 4.57
C TYR A 38 7.81 -15.66 5.08
N ASP A 39 8.76 -15.27 4.22
CA ASP A 39 9.71 -14.21 4.54
C ASP A 39 9.05 -12.84 4.29
N MET A 40 8.61 -12.22 5.38
CA MET A 40 7.96 -10.91 5.37
C MET A 40 8.97 -9.76 5.61
N SER A 41 10.28 -10.05 5.64
CA SER A 41 11.35 -9.08 5.91
C SER A 41 12.02 -8.53 4.65
N GLY A 42 13.02 -7.68 4.83
CA GLY A 42 13.93 -7.22 3.79
C GLY A 42 13.31 -6.26 2.78
N PHE A 43 13.64 -6.44 1.51
CA PHE A 43 13.13 -5.62 0.40
C PHE A 43 11.61 -5.75 0.30
N ALA A 44 10.88 -4.62 0.30
CA ALA A 44 9.43 -4.64 0.21
C ALA A 44 8.98 -5.05 -1.20
N LYS A 45 8.19 -6.11 -1.27
CA LYS A 45 7.50 -6.60 -2.46
C LYS A 45 6.02 -6.36 -2.21
N GLY A 46 5.54 -5.20 -2.63
CA GLY A 46 4.28 -4.65 -2.17
C GLY A 46 3.15 -4.70 -3.19
N ALA A 47 1.93 -4.78 -2.66
CA ALA A 47 0.69 -4.63 -3.39
C ALA A 47 -0.16 -3.51 -2.76
N ASP A 48 -0.58 -2.53 -3.55
CA ASP A 48 -1.69 -1.66 -3.16
C ASP A 48 -3.00 -2.39 -3.46
N VAL A 49 -3.82 -2.61 -2.45
CA VAL A 49 -5.09 -3.33 -2.59
C VAL A 49 -6.26 -2.51 -2.07
N SER A 50 -6.20 -1.22 -2.29
CA SER A 50 -7.17 -0.28 -1.73
C SER A 50 -8.59 -0.50 -2.26
N TRP A 51 -8.76 -1.00 -3.48
CA TRP A 51 -10.07 -1.36 -4.04
C TRP A 51 -10.60 -2.73 -3.60
N LEU A 52 -9.83 -3.51 -2.85
CA LEU A 52 -10.15 -4.92 -2.58
C LEU A 52 -11.54 -5.11 -1.97
N THR A 53 -11.89 -4.37 -0.93
CA THR A 53 -13.19 -4.49 -0.24
C THR A 53 -14.36 -4.15 -1.16
N GLU A 54 -14.21 -3.16 -2.02
CA GLU A 54 -15.21 -2.77 -3.02
C GLU A 54 -15.36 -3.85 -4.11
N MET A 55 -14.26 -4.43 -4.59
CA MET A 55 -14.27 -5.53 -5.56
C MET A 55 -14.96 -6.76 -4.98
N GLU A 56 -14.61 -7.17 -3.75
CA GLU A 56 -15.23 -8.31 -3.07
C GLU A 56 -16.74 -8.09 -2.86
N LYS A 57 -17.15 -6.89 -2.43
CA LYS A 57 -18.56 -6.53 -2.29
C LYS A 57 -19.29 -6.57 -3.62
N SER A 58 -18.62 -6.26 -4.70
CA SER A 58 -19.15 -6.34 -6.08
C SER A 58 -19.14 -7.75 -6.66
N GLY A 59 -18.72 -8.76 -5.87
CA GLY A 59 -18.76 -10.18 -6.25
C GLY A 59 -17.52 -10.67 -6.99
N TYR A 60 -16.45 -9.89 -7.06
CA TYR A 60 -15.18 -10.33 -7.63
C TYR A 60 -14.53 -11.40 -6.74
N LYS A 61 -13.96 -12.41 -7.37
CA LYS A 61 -13.27 -13.53 -6.73
C LYS A 61 -11.89 -13.69 -7.33
N PHE A 62 -10.97 -14.21 -6.52
CA PHE A 62 -9.58 -14.37 -6.90
C PHE A 62 -9.22 -15.85 -6.94
N TYR A 63 -8.48 -16.28 -7.96
CA TYR A 63 -8.18 -17.67 -8.20
C TYR A 63 -6.66 -17.90 -8.26
N ASP A 64 -6.23 -19.07 -7.77
CA ASP A 64 -4.86 -19.51 -8.04
C ASP A 64 -4.68 -19.93 -9.52
N ALA A 65 -3.48 -20.37 -9.89
CA ALA A 65 -3.19 -20.81 -11.26
C ALA A 65 -4.03 -22.02 -11.68
N GLU A 66 -4.39 -22.87 -10.73
CA GLU A 66 -5.20 -24.06 -10.89
C GLU A 66 -6.71 -23.74 -11.01
N GLY A 67 -7.12 -22.53 -10.60
CA GLY A 67 -8.51 -22.05 -10.65
C GLY A 67 -9.29 -22.27 -9.37
N ASN A 68 -8.64 -22.54 -8.27
CA ASN A 68 -9.28 -22.59 -6.95
C ASN A 68 -9.53 -21.18 -6.40
N ASP A 69 -10.66 -20.96 -5.75
CA ASP A 69 -11.04 -19.69 -5.11
C ASP A 69 -10.16 -19.42 -3.87
N HIS A 70 -9.61 -18.23 -3.77
CA HIS A 70 -8.73 -17.80 -2.68
C HIS A 70 -9.11 -16.43 -2.12
N GLU A 71 -8.83 -16.21 -0.84
CA GLU A 71 -8.79 -14.88 -0.25
C GLU A 71 -7.62 -14.11 -0.89
N CYS A 72 -7.89 -12.91 -1.38
CA CYS A 72 -6.96 -12.16 -2.22
C CYS A 72 -5.60 -11.89 -1.57
N MET A 73 -5.57 -11.38 -0.33
CA MET A 73 -4.31 -11.06 0.34
C MET A 73 -3.51 -12.34 0.65
N SER A 74 -4.18 -13.46 0.98
CA SER A 74 -3.50 -14.74 1.15
C SER A 74 -2.87 -15.21 -0.14
N LEU A 75 -3.58 -15.10 -1.27
CA LEU A 75 -3.05 -15.43 -2.59
C LEU A 75 -1.85 -14.55 -2.97
N LEU A 76 -1.93 -13.23 -2.72
CA LEU A 76 -0.80 -12.32 -2.98
C LEU A 76 0.44 -12.69 -2.17
N ARG A 77 0.27 -13.14 -0.92
CA ARG A 77 1.38 -13.65 -0.10
C ARG A 77 1.99 -14.91 -0.71
N ASP A 78 1.18 -15.83 -1.16
CA ASP A 78 1.63 -17.06 -1.83
C ASP A 78 2.36 -16.76 -3.14
N LEU A 79 2.01 -15.65 -3.80
CA LEU A 79 2.67 -15.11 -4.98
C LEU A 79 3.96 -14.32 -4.69
N GLY A 80 4.35 -14.19 -3.41
CA GLY A 80 5.62 -13.61 -2.99
C GLY A 80 5.56 -12.17 -2.48
N MET A 81 4.36 -11.58 -2.36
CA MET A 81 4.19 -10.25 -1.76
C MET A 81 4.39 -10.31 -0.23
N ASN A 82 5.05 -9.31 0.33
CA ASN A 82 5.33 -9.21 1.78
C ASN A 82 4.89 -7.87 2.39
N SER A 83 4.32 -6.98 1.59
CA SER A 83 3.90 -5.65 2.03
C SER A 83 2.59 -5.26 1.38
N ILE A 84 1.73 -4.53 2.12
CA ILE A 84 0.45 -4.02 1.62
C ILE A 84 0.45 -2.50 1.75
N ARG A 85 0.02 -1.80 0.70
CA ARG A 85 -0.25 -0.36 0.68
C ARG A 85 -1.75 -0.13 0.65
N LEU A 86 -2.24 0.82 1.45
CA LEU A 86 -3.65 1.15 1.58
C LEU A 86 -3.82 2.67 1.52
N ARG A 87 -4.53 3.13 0.52
CA ARG A 87 -4.94 4.53 0.35
C ARG A 87 -6.05 4.87 1.36
N VAL A 88 -6.01 6.09 1.89
CA VAL A 88 -7.08 6.63 2.72
C VAL A 88 -7.53 8.01 2.23
N TRP A 89 -8.84 8.19 2.16
CA TRP A 89 -9.53 9.44 1.86
C TRP A 89 -10.13 10.04 3.13
N VAL A 90 -10.54 11.32 3.07
CA VAL A 90 -11.07 12.04 4.25
C VAL A 90 -12.54 11.72 4.46
N ASN A 91 -13.41 12.11 3.52
CA ASN A 91 -14.84 11.80 3.52
C ASN A 91 -15.26 11.29 2.13
N PRO A 92 -14.94 10.06 1.78
CA PRO A 92 -15.16 9.56 0.41
C PRO A 92 -16.63 9.43 0.03
N ASP A 93 -17.54 9.33 1.01
CA ASP A 93 -18.99 9.36 0.82
C ASP A 93 -19.50 10.73 0.32
N GLN A 94 -18.73 11.79 0.54
CA GLN A 94 -18.98 13.15 0.03
C GLN A 94 -18.26 13.44 -1.27
N GLY A 95 -17.33 12.56 -1.66
CA GLY A 95 -16.54 12.70 -2.88
C GLY A 95 -17.39 12.50 -4.13
N TRP A 96 -17.59 13.57 -4.92
CA TRP A 96 -18.29 13.52 -6.19
C TRP A 96 -17.48 14.13 -7.32
N SER A 97 -17.41 13.43 -8.42
CA SER A 97 -16.84 13.95 -9.66
C SER A 97 -17.80 13.72 -10.83
N GLU A 98 -18.48 14.77 -11.28
CA GLU A 98 -19.35 14.72 -12.46
C GLU A 98 -18.61 14.25 -13.72
N ASN A 99 -17.33 14.64 -13.85
CA ASN A 99 -16.53 14.34 -15.02
C ASN A 99 -16.09 12.87 -15.10
N GLU A 100 -16.07 12.17 -13.96
CA GLU A 100 -15.57 10.79 -13.87
C GLU A 100 -16.66 9.79 -13.49
N GLY A 101 -17.88 10.28 -13.21
CA GLY A 101 -19.00 9.43 -12.78
C GLY A 101 -18.72 8.63 -11.51
N TYR A 102 -17.77 9.11 -10.69
CA TYR A 102 -17.37 8.44 -9.47
C TYR A 102 -18.19 8.94 -8.28
N PHE A 103 -18.90 8.04 -7.64
CA PHE A 103 -19.64 8.28 -6.42
C PHE A 103 -19.38 7.11 -5.46
N ASN A 104 -19.04 7.41 -4.22
CA ASN A 104 -18.66 6.42 -3.23
C ASN A 104 -19.49 6.52 -1.94
N PRO A 105 -20.81 6.25 -2.02
CA PRO A 105 -21.71 6.42 -0.87
C PRO A 105 -21.45 5.40 0.26
N GLU A 106 -20.70 4.34 -0.01
CA GLU A 106 -20.38 3.29 0.94
C GLU A 106 -19.08 3.55 1.72
N GLY A 107 -18.39 4.66 1.42
CA GLY A 107 -17.18 5.05 2.16
C GLY A 107 -15.93 4.19 1.88
N TRP A 108 -15.83 3.53 0.72
CA TRP A 108 -14.62 2.78 0.38
C TRP A 108 -13.38 3.67 0.49
N CYS A 109 -12.34 3.15 1.12
CA CYS A 109 -11.10 3.86 1.45
C CYS A 109 -11.26 4.96 2.51
N ASP A 110 -12.35 5.02 3.28
CA ASP A 110 -12.40 5.79 4.51
C ASP A 110 -11.55 5.15 5.62
N LYS A 111 -11.52 5.77 6.77
CA LYS A 111 -10.80 5.27 7.94
C LYS A 111 -11.19 3.83 8.31
N ASP A 112 -12.47 3.53 8.36
CA ASP A 112 -12.97 2.23 8.85
C ASP A 112 -12.68 1.10 7.87
N ASP A 113 -12.81 1.37 6.57
CA ASP A 113 -12.43 0.43 5.51
C ASP A 113 -10.92 0.19 5.49
N VAL A 114 -10.11 1.24 5.66
CA VAL A 114 -8.63 1.11 5.75
C VAL A 114 -8.21 0.31 6.98
N VAL A 115 -8.81 0.56 8.16
CA VAL A 115 -8.55 -0.22 9.38
C VAL A 115 -8.91 -1.68 9.18
N THR A 116 -10.01 -1.97 8.48
CA THR A 116 -10.44 -3.35 8.16
C THR A 116 -9.42 -4.06 7.29
N LYS A 117 -8.96 -3.43 6.20
CA LYS A 117 -7.93 -3.99 5.31
C LYS A 117 -6.57 -4.14 6.01
N ALA A 118 -6.17 -3.13 6.80
CA ALA A 118 -4.93 -3.19 7.57
C ALA A 118 -4.94 -4.35 8.58
N TRP A 119 -6.09 -4.60 9.23
CA TRP A 119 -6.22 -5.74 10.15
C TRP A 119 -6.12 -7.09 9.42
N ARG A 120 -6.72 -7.22 8.23
CA ARG A 120 -6.58 -8.43 7.39
C ARG A 120 -5.12 -8.66 7.00
N ALA A 121 -4.43 -7.62 6.53
CA ALA A 121 -3.02 -7.67 6.16
C ALA A 121 -2.13 -8.04 7.36
N HIS A 122 -2.35 -7.41 8.52
CA HIS A 122 -1.63 -7.70 9.76
C HIS A 122 -1.73 -9.18 10.18
N ASN A 123 -2.94 -9.75 10.14
CA ASN A 123 -3.17 -11.16 10.49
C ASN A 123 -2.47 -12.14 9.53
N LEU A 124 -2.14 -11.72 8.33
CA LEU A 124 -1.35 -12.48 7.37
C LEU A 124 0.16 -12.23 7.49
N GLY A 125 0.59 -11.36 8.42
CA GLY A 125 1.97 -11.01 8.68
C GLY A 125 2.56 -9.95 7.76
N TYR A 126 1.75 -9.24 6.97
CA TYR A 126 2.21 -8.20 6.06
C TYR A 126 2.77 -6.98 6.78
N ARG A 127 3.78 -6.35 6.17
CA ARG A 127 4.25 -5.00 6.46
C ARG A 127 3.31 -4.00 5.81
N ILE A 128 2.99 -2.90 6.50
CA ILE A 128 1.88 -2.03 6.09
C ILE A 128 2.38 -0.62 5.77
N MET A 129 1.92 -0.10 4.63
CA MET A 129 2.03 1.29 4.21
C MET A 129 0.64 1.92 4.17
N ILE A 130 0.48 3.10 4.77
CA ILE A 130 -0.74 3.92 4.66
C ILE A 130 -0.45 5.11 3.75
N ASP A 131 -1.33 5.32 2.78
CA ASP A 131 -1.22 6.38 1.79
C ASP A 131 -2.33 7.42 1.96
N PHE A 132 -1.99 8.57 2.53
CA PHE A 132 -2.93 9.67 2.73
C PHE A 132 -3.08 10.52 1.48
N HIS A 133 -4.26 10.50 0.86
CA HIS A 133 -4.57 11.39 -0.24
C HIS A 133 -4.94 12.81 0.21
N TYR A 134 -5.41 12.99 1.45
CA TYR A 134 -5.94 14.26 1.97
C TYR A 134 -6.99 14.89 1.06
N SER A 135 -7.85 14.07 0.52
CA SER A 135 -8.93 14.43 -0.39
C SER A 135 -10.13 13.51 -0.13
N ASP A 136 -11.31 13.87 -0.59
CA ASP A 136 -12.50 13.01 -0.56
C ASP A 136 -12.53 12.02 -1.73
N ILE A 137 -11.67 12.25 -2.73
CA ILE A 137 -11.51 11.42 -3.92
C ILE A 137 -10.02 11.29 -4.28
N TRP A 138 -9.71 10.93 -5.50
CA TRP A 138 -8.35 10.81 -6.00
C TRP A 138 -7.51 12.08 -5.77
N ALA A 139 -6.31 11.91 -5.22
CA ALA A 139 -5.23 12.85 -5.33
C ALA A 139 -4.17 12.23 -6.26
N ASP A 140 -3.89 12.91 -7.36
CA ASP A 140 -2.97 12.49 -8.41
C ASP A 140 -2.27 13.72 -9.03
N PRO A 141 -1.35 13.56 -10.01
CA PRO A 141 -0.61 14.70 -10.58
C PRO A 141 -1.50 15.79 -11.20
N GLY A 142 -2.70 15.42 -11.64
CA GLY A 142 -3.68 16.34 -12.21
C GLY A 142 -4.65 16.93 -11.19
N ARG A 143 -4.78 16.30 -10.03
CA ARG A 143 -5.81 16.62 -9.04
C ARG A 143 -5.24 16.59 -7.61
N GLN A 144 -5.31 17.71 -6.93
CA GLN A 144 -4.83 17.88 -5.55
C GLN A 144 -5.77 18.82 -4.77
N GLU A 145 -7.07 18.56 -4.88
CA GLU A 145 -8.11 19.40 -4.28
C GLU A 145 -8.26 19.12 -2.80
N LYS A 146 -8.68 20.15 -2.06
CA LYS A 146 -9.04 20.00 -0.63
C LYS A 146 -10.31 19.17 -0.49
N PRO A 147 -10.46 18.38 0.59
CA PRO A 147 -11.75 17.83 0.98
C PRO A 147 -12.80 18.93 1.12
N ALA A 148 -14.06 18.64 0.83
CA ALA A 148 -15.15 19.61 0.95
C ALA A 148 -15.23 20.23 2.35
N ALA A 149 -15.00 19.43 3.39
CA ALA A 149 -14.99 19.89 4.78
C ALA A 149 -13.83 20.85 5.11
N TRP A 150 -12.80 20.93 4.25
CA TRP A 150 -11.61 21.78 4.45
C TRP A 150 -11.58 22.99 3.50
N ALA A 151 -12.61 23.17 2.66
CA ALA A 151 -12.63 24.15 1.58
C ALA A 151 -12.37 25.59 2.10
N ASP A 152 -12.99 25.96 3.20
CA ASP A 152 -12.98 27.31 3.76
C ASP A 152 -11.96 27.50 4.91
N LEU A 153 -11.16 26.48 5.22
CA LEU A 153 -10.16 26.57 6.29
C LEU A 153 -9.04 27.57 5.92
N SER A 154 -8.63 28.36 6.90
CA SER A 154 -7.38 29.11 6.82
C SER A 154 -6.19 28.16 6.67
N PHE A 155 -5.06 28.66 6.20
CA PHE A 155 -3.88 27.82 6.03
C PHE A 155 -3.38 27.18 7.33
N GLU A 156 -3.50 27.86 8.46
CA GLU A 156 -3.17 27.31 9.77
C GLU A 156 -4.12 26.19 10.19
N GLU A 157 -5.43 26.38 9.99
CA GLU A 157 -6.43 25.36 10.23
C GLU A 157 -6.26 24.16 9.30
N LEU A 158 -5.84 24.39 8.05
CA LEU A 158 -5.56 23.33 7.09
C LEU A 158 -4.37 22.45 7.51
N GLN A 159 -3.29 23.07 8.04
CA GLN A 159 -2.17 22.32 8.64
C GLN A 159 -2.66 21.45 9.81
N LYS A 160 -3.53 22.00 10.66
CA LYS A 160 -4.12 21.25 11.76
C LYS A 160 -5.01 20.13 11.26
N ALA A 161 -5.81 20.33 10.22
CA ALA A 161 -6.69 19.30 9.63
C ALA A 161 -5.87 18.12 9.06
N VAL A 162 -4.74 18.39 8.40
CA VAL A 162 -3.79 17.35 7.98
C VAL A 162 -3.29 16.54 9.17
N ALA A 163 -2.84 17.20 10.23
CA ALA A 163 -2.33 16.53 11.43
C ALA A 163 -3.43 15.72 12.15
N ASP A 164 -4.63 16.29 12.30
CA ASP A 164 -5.74 15.66 12.99
C ASP A 164 -6.22 14.40 12.23
N HIS A 165 -6.41 14.48 10.91
CA HIS A 165 -6.82 13.34 10.10
C HIS A 165 -5.76 12.22 10.12
N THR A 166 -4.48 12.57 9.99
CA THR A 166 -3.37 11.61 10.10
C THR A 166 -3.38 10.92 11.46
N THR A 167 -3.56 11.70 12.54
CA THR A 167 -3.61 11.19 13.91
C THR A 167 -4.81 10.27 14.12
N ASP A 168 -5.98 10.65 13.64
CA ASP A 168 -7.24 9.88 13.79
C ASP A 168 -7.11 8.50 13.12
N VAL A 169 -6.71 8.45 11.86
CA VAL A 169 -6.56 7.20 11.12
C VAL A 169 -5.49 6.30 11.75
N LEU A 170 -4.29 6.84 12.01
CA LEU A 170 -3.20 6.04 12.56
C LEU A 170 -3.45 5.58 14.00
N SER A 171 -4.17 6.38 14.80
CA SER A 171 -4.59 5.98 16.15
C SER A 171 -5.59 4.83 16.11
N ALA A 172 -6.54 4.85 15.17
CA ALA A 172 -7.50 3.78 14.98
C ALA A 172 -6.82 2.45 14.56
N ILE A 173 -5.82 2.51 13.67
CA ILE A 173 -4.99 1.36 13.28
C ILE A 173 -4.20 0.84 14.50
N LYS A 174 -3.53 1.73 15.24
CA LYS A 174 -2.73 1.38 16.41
C LYS A 174 -3.55 0.77 17.54
N ALA A 175 -4.79 1.25 17.73
CA ALA A 175 -5.71 0.70 18.72
C ALA A 175 -6.09 -0.78 18.47
N ARG A 176 -5.88 -1.28 17.26
CA ARG A 176 -6.02 -2.70 16.88
C ARG A 176 -4.73 -3.51 17.07
N GLY A 177 -3.66 -2.90 17.60
CA GLY A 177 -2.35 -3.55 17.76
C GLY A 177 -1.59 -3.73 16.44
N ILE A 178 -1.93 -2.98 15.41
CA ILE A 178 -1.32 -3.08 14.09
C ILE A 178 -0.13 -2.13 14.00
N ASP A 179 1.01 -2.61 13.56
CA ASP A 179 2.18 -1.79 13.25
C ASP A 179 2.12 -1.27 11.80
N VAL A 180 2.52 -0.01 11.62
CA VAL A 180 2.66 0.65 10.31
C VAL A 180 4.13 0.97 10.10
N GLU A 181 4.70 0.50 8.98
CA GLU A 181 6.11 0.71 8.68
C GLU A 181 6.36 1.97 7.87
N TRP A 182 5.45 2.29 6.95
CA TRP A 182 5.55 3.47 6.08
C TRP A 182 4.25 4.25 6.05
N VAL A 183 4.36 5.56 5.91
CA VAL A 183 3.21 6.44 5.72
C VAL A 183 3.53 7.46 4.64
N GLN A 184 2.72 7.49 3.59
CA GLN A 184 2.76 8.58 2.60
C GLN A 184 1.95 9.77 3.11
N VAL A 185 2.58 10.93 3.08
CA VAL A 185 1.96 12.22 3.36
C VAL A 185 1.69 12.91 2.03
N GLY A 186 0.51 12.65 1.50
CA GLY A 186 0.10 13.03 0.14
C GLY A 186 0.47 11.97 -0.91
N ASN A 187 -0.34 11.87 -1.97
CA ASN A 187 -0.13 11.00 -3.11
C ASN A 187 0.22 11.82 -4.36
N GLU A 188 1.30 11.44 -5.06
CA GLU A 188 1.77 12.02 -6.32
C GLU A 188 1.82 13.57 -6.34
N THR A 189 2.39 14.15 -5.30
CA THR A 189 2.35 15.58 -4.97
C THR A 189 3.35 16.45 -5.76
N ARG A 190 3.64 16.14 -7.03
CA ARG A 190 4.64 16.84 -7.85
C ARG A 190 4.45 18.36 -7.96
N SER A 191 3.24 18.85 -7.72
CA SER A 191 2.91 20.28 -7.74
C SER A 191 2.25 20.73 -6.44
N GLY A 192 2.63 20.08 -5.33
CA GLY A 192 2.04 20.28 -4.00
C GLY A 192 0.77 19.47 -3.78
N MET A 193 0.08 19.72 -2.68
CA MET A 193 -1.20 19.12 -2.29
C MET A 193 -2.16 20.15 -1.74
N LEU A 194 -3.46 19.80 -1.59
CA LEU A 194 -4.49 20.67 -0.97
C LEU A 194 -4.53 22.07 -1.62
N LYS A 195 -4.63 22.09 -2.93
CA LYS A 195 -4.64 23.33 -3.72
C LYS A 195 -5.89 24.18 -3.49
N PRO A 196 -5.76 25.52 -3.58
CA PRO A 196 -4.56 26.26 -4.00
C PRO A 196 -3.51 26.48 -2.89
N ASP A 197 -3.84 26.25 -1.62
CA ASP A 197 -3.05 26.67 -0.45
C ASP A 197 -1.67 26.01 -0.37
N GLY A 198 -1.61 24.69 -0.64
CA GLY A 198 -0.38 23.90 -0.65
C GLY A 198 0.20 23.68 -2.05
N ALA A 199 -0.17 24.50 -3.03
CA ALA A 199 0.43 24.43 -4.37
C ALA A 199 1.93 24.67 -4.32
N ALA A 200 2.69 23.86 -5.10
CA ALA A 200 4.14 23.98 -5.22
C ALA A 200 4.56 24.25 -6.66
N SER A 201 5.55 25.10 -6.81
CA SER A 201 6.25 25.39 -8.06
C SER A 201 7.70 25.73 -7.77
N SER A 202 8.55 25.82 -8.81
CA SER A 202 9.95 26.18 -8.64
C SER A 202 10.08 27.54 -7.93
N GLY A 203 10.76 27.54 -6.77
CA GLY A 203 10.93 28.72 -5.92
C GLY A 203 9.73 29.07 -5.03
N ASN A 204 8.70 28.23 -4.99
CA ASN A 204 7.53 28.40 -4.11
C ASN A 204 7.06 27.04 -3.57
N THR A 205 7.70 26.58 -2.50
CA THR A 205 7.41 25.28 -1.85
C THR A 205 7.05 25.44 -0.36
N ALA A 206 7.10 26.64 0.19
CA ALA A 206 6.99 26.88 1.62
C ALA A 206 5.69 26.37 2.25
N ASN A 207 4.54 26.61 1.61
CA ASN A 207 3.26 26.10 2.13
C ASN A 207 3.18 24.59 2.04
N PHE A 208 3.62 24.00 0.93
CA PHE A 208 3.67 22.56 0.77
C PHE A 208 4.59 21.92 1.83
N ALA A 209 5.77 22.50 2.09
CA ALA A 209 6.69 22.03 3.13
C ALA A 209 6.05 22.02 4.53
N LYS A 210 5.25 23.05 4.86
CA LYS A 210 4.51 23.11 6.13
C LYS A 210 3.44 22.02 6.23
N LEU A 211 2.67 21.78 5.17
CA LEU A 211 1.65 20.73 5.15
C LEU A 211 2.29 19.35 5.28
N VAL A 212 3.35 19.07 4.53
CA VAL A 212 4.11 17.81 4.66
C VAL A 212 4.64 17.64 6.08
N THR A 213 5.20 18.71 6.69
CA THR A 213 5.71 18.66 8.05
C THR A 213 4.61 18.40 9.07
N SER A 214 3.41 18.96 8.88
CA SER A 214 2.26 18.69 9.76
C SER A 214 1.87 17.21 9.76
N GLY A 215 1.81 16.60 8.57
CA GLY A 215 1.59 15.15 8.45
C GLY A 215 2.73 14.33 9.04
N TYR A 216 3.99 14.71 8.75
CA TYR A 216 5.18 14.05 9.30
C TYR A 216 5.17 14.00 10.82
N ASP A 217 4.96 15.15 11.47
CA ASP A 217 4.97 15.24 12.93
C ASP A 217 3.82 14.44 13.55
N ALA A 218 2.64 14.41 12.92
CA ALA A 218 1.52 13.58 13.34
C ALA A 218 1.85 12.08 13.24
N VAL A 219 2.46 11.63 12.15
CA VAL A 219 2.92 10.22 12.01
C VAL A 219 3.89 9.87 13.13
N LYS A 220 4.92 10.70 13.36
CA LYS A 220 5.94 10.43 14.38
C LYS A 220 5.40 10.43 15.80
N ALA A 221 4.34 11.18 16.07
CA ALA A 221 3.67 11.18 17.37
C ALA A 221 2.97 9.82 17.65
N ILE A 222 2.44 9.14 16.63
CA ILE A 222 1.72 7.86 16.78
C ILE A 222 2.67 6.66 16.58
N TYR A 223 3.48 6.68 15.51
CA TYR A 223 4.44 5.66 15.15
C TYR A 223 5.84 6.26 14.97
N PRO A 224 6.61 6.44 16.05
CA PRO A 224 7.93 7.09 16.00
C PRO A 224 8.93 6.42 15.04
N GLN A 225 8.78 5.11 14.80
CA GLN A 225 9.65 4.32 13.92
C GLN A 225 9.18 4.27 12.47
N ALA A 226 7.91 4.59 12.19
CA ALA A 226 7.40 4.59 10.83
C ALA A 226 8.15 5.62 9.97
N LYS A 227 8.45 5.24 8.74
CA LYS A 227 9.12 6.12 7.77
C LYS A 227 8.09 6.91 6.98
N VAL A 228 8.25 8.22 6.95
CA VAL A 228 7.36 9.13 6.23
C VAL A 228 7.86 9.32 4.81
N ILE A 229 6.98 9.11 3.85
CA ILE A 229 7.25 9.17 2.41
C ILE A 229 6.61 10.44 1.83
N VAL A 230 7.37 11.20 1.05
CA VAL A 230 6.83 12.17 0.09
C VAL A 230 6.89 11.53 -1.30
N HIS A 231 5.73 11.37 -1.93
CA HIS A 231 5.54 10.61 -3.16
C HIS A 231 5.23 11.53 -4.34
N ILE A 232 5.97 11.35 -5.43
CA ILE A 232 5.70 12.01 -6.72
C ILE A 232 5.84 11.04 -7.89
N ASP A 233 5.22 11.36 -8.99
CA ASP A 233 5.16 10.57 -10.22
C ASP A 233 6.37 10.75 -11.15
N GLU A 234 6.36 10.02 -12.28
CA GLU A 234 7.41 10.05 -13.31
C GLU A 234 8.82 9.81 -12.76
N GLY A 235 9.03 8.68 -12.09
CA GLY A 235 10.31 8.30 -11.49
C GLY A 235 11.53 8.37 -12.43
N ASN A 236 11.30 8.32 -13.74
CA ASN A 236 12.32 8.46 -14.78
C ASN A 236 12.73 9.91 -15.07
N ASN A 237 12.13 10.92 -14.40
CA ASN A 237 12.36 12.35 -14.67
C ASN A 237 13.10 13.03 -13.50
N PRO A 238 14.44 13.03 -13.44
CA PRO A 238 15.20 13.53 -12.30
C PRO A 238 14.94 15.01 -12.00
N ASN A 239 14.70 15.84 -13.00
CA ASN A 239 14.49 17.28 -12.81
C ASN A 239 13.23 17.56 -11.97
N ARG A 240 12.19 16.72 -12.10
CA ARG A 240 10.94 16.82 -11.33
C ARG A 240 11.20 16.64 -9.83
N TYR A 241 12.05 15.68 -9.49
CA TYR A 241 12.43 15.38 -8.11
C TYR A 241 13.35 16.44 -7.54
N ILE A 242 14.36 16.86 -8.30
CA ILE A 242 15.39 17.76 -7.81
C ILE A 242 14.80 19.12 -7.39
N TRP A 243 14.00 19.76 -8.23
CA TRP A 243 13.46 21.06 -7.86
C TRP A 243 12.52 21.01 -6.65
N LEU A 244 11.70 19.94 -6.55
CA LEU A 244 10.75 19.80 -5.45
C LEU A 244 11.44 19.50 -4.13
N PHE A 245 12.33 18.51 -4.10
CA PHE A 245 13.03 18.13 -2.86
C PHE A 245 14.08 19.17 -2.44
N ASP A 246 14.72 19.88 -3.38
CA ASP A 246 15.55 21.04 -3.04
C ASP A 246 14.72 22.15 -2.40
N GLY A 247 13.54 22.45 -2.94
CA GLY A 247 12.61 23.40 -2.37
C GLY A 247 12.11 22.98 -0.99
N LEU A 248 11.63 21.74 -0.84
CA LEU A 248 11.19 21.19 0.46
C LEU A 248 12.31 21.30 1.52
N LYS A 249 13.54 20.95 1.15
CA LYS A 249 14.71 21.04 2.04
C LYS A 249 15.00 22.49 2.44
N ALA A 250 14.93 23.41 1.49
CA ALA A 250 15.18 24.84 1.74
C ALA A 250 14.11 25.45 2.67
N ASP A 251 12.85 25.01 2.54
CA ASP A 251 11.71 25.49 3.33
C ASP A 251 11.45 24.67 4.60
N GLY A 252 12.36 23.76 4.98
CA GLY A 252 12.32 23.01 6.23
C GLY A 252 11.27 21.87 6.25
N GLY A 253 10.86 21.39 5.09
CA GLY A 253 10.01 20.21 4.95
C GLY A 253 10.70 18.96 5.50
N LYS A 254 9.92 18.02 6.06
CA LYS A 254 10.41 16.78 6.68
C LYS A 254 9.93 15.56 5.93
N TRP A 255 10.83 14.65 5.64
CA TRP A 255 10.54 13.33 5.09
C TRP A 255 11.64 12.33 5.44
N ASP A 256 11.35 11.03 5.42
CA ASP A 256 12.34 9.96 5.64
C ASP A 256 12.66 9.18 4.35
N VAL A 257 11.74 9.19 3.38
CA VAL A 257 11.83 8.40 2.14
C VAL A 257 11.29 9.22 0.97
N ILE A 258 11.93 9.10 -0.18
CA ILE A 258 11.41 9.64 -1.45
C ILE A 258 10.60 8.55 -2.14
N GLY A 259 9.30 8.81 -2.38
CA GLY A 259 8.39 7.91 -3.11
C GLY A 259 8.32 8.22 -4.60
N MET A 260 8.19 7.18 -5.43
CA MET A 260 8.16 7.28 -6.89
C MET A 260 7.04 6.45 -7.49
N SER A 261 6.51 6.89 -8.66
CA SER A 261 5.67 6.08 -9.55
C SER A 261 6.31 5.93 -10.93
N LEU A 262 6.05 4.80 -11.60
CA LEU A 262 6.46 4.59 -12.99
C LEU A 262 5.43 3.76 -13.76
N TYR A 263 4.86 4.33 -14.81
CA TYR A 263 3.84 3.72 -15.66
C TYR A 263 4.15 3.92 -17.15
N PRO A 264 5.02 3.10 -17.75
CA PRO A 264 5.26 3.18 -19.19
C PRO A 264 4.00 2.91 -20.00
N ASP A 265 3.85 3.66 -21.08
CA ASP A 265 2.94 3.28 -22.17
C ASP A 265 3.72 2.43 -23.19
N PRO A 266 3.51 1.11 -23.24
CA PRO A 266 4.32 0.23 -24.07
C PRO A 266 4.07 0.39 -25.57
N GLU A 267 3.02 1.11 -25.97
CA GLU A 267 2.73 1.39 -27.39
C GLU A 267 3.55 2.56 -27.93
N THR A 268 3.91 3.51 -27.05
CA THR A 268 4.57 4.76 -27.44
C THR A 268 5.94 4.97 -26.81
N GLN A 269 6.30 4.18 -25.77
CA GLN A 269 7.49 4.35 -24.98
C GLN A 269 8.32 3.07 -24.88
N ASP A 270 9.65 3.22 -24.85
CA ASP A 270 10.57 2.12 -24.54
C ASP A 270 10.66 1.94 -23.01
N TRP A 271 9.97 0.94 -22.49
CA TRP A 271 9.94 0.66 -21.07
C TRP A 271 11.33 0.31 -20.49
N ARG A 272 12.24 -0.29 -21.31
CA ARG A 272 13.60 -0.61 -20.85
C ARG A 272 14.40 0.66 -20.58
N LYS A 273 14.23 1.64 -21.46
CA LYS A 273 14.84 2.96 -21.26
C LYS A 273 14.27 3.63 -20.01
N LEU A 274 12.94 3.62 -19.84
CA LEU A 274 12.29 4.23 -18.67
C LEU A 274 12.68 3.56 -17.35
N ASN A 275 12.79 2.23 -17.33
CA ASN A 275 13.32 1.52 -16.17
C ASN A 275 14.76 1.97 -15.84
N ASN A 276 15.65 2.01 -16.83
CA ASN A 276 17.03 2.44 -16.63
C ASN A 276 17.15 3.89 -16.18
N ASP A 277 16.35 4.79 -16.75
CA ASP A 277 16.32 6.19 -16.34
C ASP A 277 15.82 6.32 -14.88
N CYS A 278 14.78 5.57 -14.51
CA CYS A 278 14.25 5.55 -13.15
C CYS A 278 15.26 4.99 -12.13
N ILE A 279 15.90 3.85 -12.44
CA ILE A 279 16.97 3.27 -11.61
C ILE A 279 18.16 4.25 -11.45
N SER A 280 18.51 4.95 -12.51
CA SER A 280 19.55 5.99 -12.45
C SER A 280 19.12 7.17 -11.56
N ASN A 281 17.85 7.56 -11.64
CA ASN A 281 17.30 8.62 -10.80
C ASN A 281 17.25 8.19 -9.32
N ILE A 282 16.86 6.96 -9.01
CA ILE A 282 16.93 6.39 -7.64
C ILE A 282 18.32 6.60 -7.04
N LYS A 283 19.36 6.18 -7.76
CA LYS A 283 20.77 6.33 -7.31
C LYS A 283 21.15 7.79 -7.11
N ASN A 284 20.79 8.66 -8.06
CA ASN A 284 21.06 10.10 -7.98
C ASN A 284 20.39 10.76 -6.76
N LEU A 285 19.12 10.39 -6.46
CA LEU A 285 18.39 10.96 -5.33
C LEU A 285 18.96 10.48 -3.99
N ILE A 286 19.32 9.21 -3.89
CA ILE A 286 20.01 8.66 -2.70
C ILE A 286 21.32 9.41 -2.45
N GLU A 287 22.16 9.58 -3.47
CA GLU A 287 23.42 10.31 -3.37
C GLU A 287 23.19 11.78 -2.96
N ARG A 288 22.23 12.46 -3.60
CA ARG A 288 21.97 13.89 -3.39
C ARG A 288 21.40 14.22 -2.01
N TYR A 289 20.46 13.38 -1.54
CA TYR A 289 19.70 13.69 -0.31
C TYR A 289 20.12 12.83 0.88
N ASN A 290 20.95 11.81 0.68
CA ASN A 290 21.25 10.78 1.67
C ASN A 290 19.97 10.21 2.30
N THR A 291 18.98 9.90 1.45
CA THR A 291 17.62 9.51 1.85
C THR A 291 17.23 8.26 1.05
N PRO A 292 16.69 7.22 1.69
CA PRO A 292 16.15 6.05 0.99
C PRO A 292 15.06 6.40 -0.02
N VAL A 293 14.88 5.52 -0.99
CA VAL A 293 13.84 5.64 -2.03
C VAL A 293 12.91 4.42 -1.98
N MET A 294 11.63 4.63 -2.27
CA MET A 294 10.62 3.60 -2.43
C MET A 294 9.92 3.77 -3.77
N MET A 295 9.85 2.72 -4.58
CA MET A 295 8.89 2.69 -5.69
C MET A 295 7.51 2.39 -5.11
N CYS A 296 6.69 3.44 -4.95
CA CYS A 296 5.35 3.35 -4.36
C CYS A 296 4.31 2.80 -5.36
N GLU A 297 4.55 3.01 -6.66
CA GLU A 297 3.68 2.51 -7.71
C GLU A 297 4.47 2.13 -8.95
N LEU A 298 4.33 0.88 -9.37
CA LEU A 298 4.89 0.36 -10.61
C LEU A 298 3.81 -0.40 -11.37
N GLY A 299 3.60 -0.09 -12.66
CA GLY A 299 2.59 -0.77 -13.46
C GLY A 299 2.79 -0.65 -14.96
N ILE A 300 2.34 -1.68 -15.69
CA ILE A 300 2.24 -1.74 -17.14
C ILE A 300 0.99 -2.58 -17.47
N ASN A 301 0.43 -2.45 -18.68
CA ASN A 301 -0.76 -3.23 -19.05
C ASN A 301 -0.54 -4.73 -18.80
N TRP A 302 -1.47 -5.37 -18.08
CA TRP A 302 -1.35 -6.77 -17.64
C TRP A 302 -1.18 -7.76 -18.80
N ASN A 303 -1.81 -7.47 -19.94
CA ASN A 303 -1.76 -8.29 -21.16
C ASN A 303 -0.62 -7.92 -22.12
N TYR A 304 0.26 -7.00 -21.70
CA TYR A 304 1.43 -6.68 -22.51
C TYR A 304 2.39 -7.86 -22.51
N LYS A 305 2.80 -8.29 -23.72
CA LYS A 305 3.62 -9.51 -23.90
C LYS A 305 4.95 -9.54 -23.13
N GLU A 306 5.48 -8.38 -22.73
CA GLU A 306 6.71 -8.24 -21.96
C GLU A 306 6.47 -7.76 -20.52
N ALA A 307 5.24 -7.86 -19.99
CA ALA A 307 4.94 -7.41 -18.62
C ALA A 307 5.82 -8.11 -17.58
N GLU A 308 6.01 -9.43 -17.66
CA GLU A 308 6.93 -10.16 -16.78
C GLU A 308 8.36 -9.63 -16.87
N ALA A 309 8.85 -9.37 -18.08
CA ALA A 309 10.20 -8.85 -18.30
C ALA A 309 10.35 -7.43 -17.73
N PHE A 310 9.34 -6.58 -17.87
CA PHE A 310 9.31 -5.23 -17.30
C PHE A 310 9.44 -5.25 -15.78
N PHE A 311 8.60 -6.00 -15.07
CA PHE A 311 8.66 -6.11 -13.61
C PHE A 311 9.94 -6.78 -13.15
N THR A 312 10.39 -7.86 -13.81
CA THR A 312 11.61 -8.59 -13.43
C THR A 312 12.85 -7.71 -13.56
N ASP A 313 12.96 -6.95 -14.65
CA ASP A 313 14.07 -6.02 -14.88
C ASP A 313 14.13 -4.95 -13.79
N PHE A 314 12.99 -4.31 -13.51
CA PHE A 314 12.92 -3.24 -12.51
C PHE A 314 13.21 -3.75 -11.10
N VAL A 315 12.51 -4.80 -10.65
CA VAL A 315 12.65 -5.36 -9.30
C VAL A 315 14.07 -5.86 -9.05
N THR A 316 14.68 -6.55 -10.04
CA THR A 316 16.06 -7.04 -9.92
C THR A 316 17.04 -5.89 -9.71
N LYS A 317 16.96 -4.84 -10.53
CA LYS A 317 17.85 -3.67 -10.43
C LYS A 317 17.63 -2.87 -9.14
N ALA A 318 16.38 -2.74 -8.71
CA ALA A 318 16.02 -2.02 -7.48
C ALA A 318 16.58 -2.74 -6.24
N LYS A 319 16.51 -4.07 -6.20
CA LYS A 319 17.06 -4.90 -5.10
C LYS A 319 18.59 -4.81 -4.95
N GLU A 320 19.31 -4.44 -6.01
CA GLU A 320 20.76 -4.23 -5.97
C GLU A 320 21.16 -2.90 -5.33
N ILE A 321 20.20 -2.03 -4.97
CA ILE A 321 20.45 -0.72 -4.38
C ILE A 321 20.04 -0.76 -2.91
N ASP A 322 20.99 -0.78 -1.98
CA ASP A 322 20.78 -0.94 -0.54
C ASP A 322 19.74 0.01 0.06
N GLN A 323 19.67 1.26 -0.44
CA GLN A 323 18.72 2.26 0.03
C GLN A 323 17.44 2.34 -0.83
N CYS A 324 17.23 1.45 -1.77
CA CYS A 324 15.94 1.23 -2.40
C CYS A 324 15.14 0.25 -1.53
N LEU A 325 14.14 0.73 -0.82
CA LEU A 325 13.46 -0.03 0.22
C LEU A 325 12.49 -1.08 -0.33
N GLY A 326 12.00 -0.90 -1.56
CA GLY A 326 11.04 -1.81 -2.16
C GLY A 326 10.35 -1.28 -3.39
N VAL A 327 9.46 -2.14 -3.92
CA VAL A 327 8.60 -1.87 -5.07
C VAL A 327 7.18 -2.31 -4.73
N PHE A 328 6.24 -1.41 -4.90
CA PHE A 328 4.80 -1.68 -4.81
C PHE A 328 4.18 -1.65 -6.22
N THR A 329 3.28 -2.59 -6.47
CA THR A 329 2.39 -2.55 -7.63
C THR A 329 1.05 -1.95 -7.21
N TRP A 330 0.50 -1.07 -8.04
CA TRP A 330 -0.78 -0.45 -7.74
C TRP A 330 -1.92 -1.34 -8.23
N GLU A 331 -2.84 -1.69 -7.31
CA GLU A 331 -4.04 -2.49 -7.54
C GLU A 331 -3.78 -3.76 -8.39
N PRO A 332 -2.79 -4.60 -8.01
CA PRO A 332 -2.43 -5.77 -8.81
C PRO A 332 -3.58 -6.76 -8.98
N GLN A 333 -4.53 -6.80 -8.04
CA GLN A 333 -5.69 -7.69 -8.05
C GLN A 333 -6.78 -7.28 -9.05
N CYS A 334 -6.71 -6.07 -9.63
CA CYS A 334 -7.71 -5.60 -10.57
C CYS A 334 -7.71 -6.41 -11.85
N TYR A 335 -8.89 -6.83 -12.30
CA TYR A 335 -9.10 -7.56 -13.54
C TYR A 335 -10.50 -7.29 -14.13
N GLY A 336 -10.78 -7.83 -15.33
CA GLY A 336 -12.11 -7.71 -15.95
C GLY A 336 -12.51 -6.25 -16.25
N GLY A 337 -11.54 -5.35 -16.42
CA GLY A 337 -11.80 -3.94 -16.70
C GLY A 337 -12.36 -3.16 -15.50
N TRP A 338 -12.10 -3.59 -14.26
CA TRP A 338 -12.52 -2.88 -13.05
C TRP A 338 -12.18 -1.39 -13.13
N LYS A 339 -13.21 -0.54 -13.08
CA LYS A 339 -13.08 0.94 -13.18
C LYS A 339 -12.18 1.43 -14.33
N GLY A 340 -12.08 0.65 -15.41
CA GLY A 340 -11.23 0.98 -16.56
C GLY A 340 -9.73 0.78 -16.34
N TYR A 341 -9.32 0.19 -15.22
CA TYR A 341 -7.92 -0.06 -14.94
C TYR A 341 -7.45 -1.39 -15.56
N HIS A 342 -6.32 -1.32 -16.28
CA HIS A 342 -5.77 -2.46 -17.04
C HIS A 342 -4.30 -2.76 -16.71
N LYS A 343 -3.75 -2.20 -15.62
CA LYS A 343 -2.34 -2.35 -15.23
C LYS A 343 -2.15 -3.21 -13.97
N GLY A 344 -3.15 -4.07 -13.65
CA GLY A 344 -3.06 -5.08 -12.63
C GLY A 344 -2.09 -6.21 -12.99
N LEU A 345 -2.07 -7.25 -12.17
CA LEU A 345 -1.24 -8.46 -12.40
C LEU A 345 -2.09 -9.74 -12.50
N PHE A 346 -3.40 -9.61 -12.51
CA PHE A 346 -4.34 -10.69 -12.76
C PHE A 346 -4.88 -10.57 -14.20
N ASP A 347 -5.17 -11.71 -14.80
CA ASP A 347 -5.85 -11.76 -16.10
C ASP A 347 -7.37 -11.56 -15.95
N ASP A 348 -8.09 -11.41 -17.07
CA ASP A 348 -9.52 -11.16 -17.06
C ASP A 348 -10.37 -12.32 -16.47
N SER A 349 -9.77 -13.45 -16.13
CA SER A 349 -10.40 -14.56 -15.41
C SER A 349 -10.18 -14.52 -13.89
N GLY A 350 -9.44 -13.51 -13.38
CA GLY A 350 -9.10 -13.38 -11.98
C GLY A 350 -7.97 -14.31 -11.52
N LYS A 351 -7.11 -14.74 -12.45
CA LYS A 351 -5.92 -15.55 -12.17
C LYS A 351 -4.64 -14.72 -12.26
N PRO A 352 -3.61 -15.06 -11.45
CA PRO A 352 -2.33 -14.37 -11.51
C PRO A 352 -1.62 -14.61 -12.85
N THR A 353 -1.07 -13.56 -13.42
CA THR A 353 -0.20 -13.64 -14.60
C THR A 353 1.23 -14.00 -14.23
N SER A 354 2.05 -14.34 -15.24
CA SER A 354 3.49 -14.61 -15.04
C SER A 354 4.28 -13.41 -14.51
N ALA A 355 3.74 -12.19 -14.57
CA ALA A 355 4.39 -10.99 -14.02
C ALA A 355 4.67 -11.09 -12.51
N PHE A 356 3.92 -11.89 -11.75
CA PHE A 356 4.22 -12.18 -10.35
C PHE A 356 5.54 -12.90 -10.11
N ASN A 357 6.13 -13.54 -11.13
CA ASN A 357 7.44 -14.20 -11.01
C ASN A 357 8.57 -13.22 -10.61
N ALA A 358 8.40 -11.92 -10.91
CA ALA A 358 9.31 -10.87 -10.47
C ALA A 358 9.41 -10.76 -8.93
N PHE A 359 8.35 -11.11 -8.20
CA PHE A 359 8.24 -10.98 -6.75
C PHE A 359 8.52 -12.27 -5.98
N LYS A 360 8.56 -13.41 -6.66
CA LYS A 360 8.89 -14.72 -6.05
C LYS A 360 10.40 -14.92 -5.82
N ARG A 361 11.24 -14.13 -6.47
CA ARG A 361 12.72 -14.26 -6.46
C ARG A 361 13.39 -13.45 -5.34
#